data_8d8e2aa5094f607a659e5998b5866dbd
#
_entry.id   8d8e2aa5094f607a659e5998b5866dbd
#
_cell.length_a   1.000
_cell.length_b   1.000
_cell.length_c   1.000
_cell.angle_alpha   90.00
_cell.angle_beta   90.00
_cell.angle_gamma   90.00
#
_symmetry.space_group_name_H-M   'P 1'
#
loop_
_entity.id
_entity.type
_entity.pdbx_description
1 polymer ?
#
loop_
_entity_poly.entity_id
_entity_poly.type
_entity_poly.pdbx_seq_one_letter_code
_entity_poly.pdbx_strand_id
1 'polypeptide(L)'
;MKSKIILLDSIRSMQNVWAIFRNSDWAWFEKVILTGTTPTPPRNDISKTALWSETFIDWEYYSDPFEIIEKLKKDWYKIYSVELDKRSIDYTELFHKNEEKICLVMWNEVAWVNQKILDLSDEIIVIPMRWKKESLNVSVAAWIVMYAC
;
A
#
# COMPACT_ATOMS: atom_id res chain seq x y z
N MET A 1 -0.20 -18.53 -8.58
CA MET A 1 0.67 -17.49 -7.97
C MET A 1 -0.24 -16.42 -7.38
N LYS A 2 -0.04 -16.02 -6.14
CA LYS A 2 -0.88 -14.98 -5.52
C LYS A 2 -0.67 -13.64 -6.24
N SER A 3 -1.77 -12.95 -6.56
CA SER A 3 -1.72 -11.59 -7.13
C SER A 3 -1.71 -10.57 -5.98
N LYS A 4 -0.64 -9.78 -5.87
CA LYS A 4 -0.43 -8.83 -4.80
C LYS A 4 -0.27 -7.42 -5.37
N ILE A 5 -1.12 -6.50 -4.91
CA ILE A 5 -1.11 -5.09 -5.30
C ILE A 5 -0.96 -4.23 -4.05
N ILE A 6 -0.26 -3.11 -4.17
CA ILE A 6 -0.25 -2.08 -3.14
C ILE A 6 -0.81 -0.77 -3.70
N LEU A 7 -1.72 -0.15 -2.97
CA LEU A 7 -2.32 1.14 -3.27
C LEU A 7 -1.80 2.19 -2.29
N LEU A 8 -1.27 3.28 -2.81
CA LEU A 8 -0.72 4.41 -2.07
C LEU A 8 -1.65 5.62 -2.23
N ASP A 9 -2.42 5.92 -1.20
CA ASP A 9 -3.32 7.06 -1.22
C ASP A 9 -2.70 8.29 -0.57
N SER A 10 -2.55 9.34 -1.37
CA SER A 10 -2.11 10.67 -0.92
C SER A 10 -0.79 10.66 -0.13
N ILE A 11 0.14 9.77 -0.47
CA ILE A 11 1.49 9.75 0.10
C ILE A 11 2.23 11.00 -0.37
N ARG A 12 2.73 11.82 0.56
CA ARG A 12 3.37 13.10 0.22
C ARG A 12 4.83 12.98 -0.21
N SER A 13 5.55 12.08 0.41
CA SER A 13 6.99 11.95 0.21
C SER A 13 7.31 11.09 -0.99
N MET A 14 7.96 11.68 -2.00
CA MET A 14 8.51 10.94 -3.14
C MET A 14 9.50 9.86 -2.68
N GLN A 15 10.28 10.10 -1.63
CA GLN A 15 11.21 9.12 -1.08
C GLN A 15 10.48 7.90 -0.52
N ASN A 16 9.33 8.09 0.16
CA ASN A 16 8.51 7.00 0.63
C ASN A 16 7.92 6.21 -0.54
N VAL A 17 7.42 6.89 -1.56
CA VAL A 17 6.92 6.25 -2.79
C VAL A 17 8.01 5.37 -3.42
N TRP A 18 9.22 5.91 -3.62
CA TRP A 18 10.34 5.16 -4.17
C TRP A 18 10.74 3.95 -3.32
N ALA A 19 10.77 4.12 -2.00
CA ALA A 19 11.06 3.02 -1.10
C ALA A 19 10.02 1.91 -1.22
N ILE A 20 8.73 2.28 -1.36
CA ILE A 20 7.65 1.29 -1.53
C ILE A 20 7.74 0.58 -2.88
N PHE A 21 8.06 1.27 -3.96
CA PHE A 21 8.33 0.60 -5.26
C PHE A 21 9.42 -0.46 -5.14
N ARG A 22 10.53 -0.12 -4.49
CA ARG A 22 11.63 -1.07 -4.24
C ARG A 22 11.20 -2.23 -3.36
N ASN A 23 10.42 -1.95 -2.30
CA ASN A 23 9.88 -2.98 -1.43
C ASN A 23 8.93 -3.91 -2.20
N SER A 24 8.13 -3.35 -3.12
CA SER A 24 7.18 -4.11 -3.94
C SER A 24 7.87 -5.15 -4.80
N ASP A 25 8.97 -4.77 -5.46
CA ASP A 25 9.78 -5.69 -6.26
C ASP A 25 10.28 -6.86 -5.39
N TRP A 26 10.86 -6.57 -4.24
CA TRP A 26 11.42 -7.58 -3.36
C TRP A 26 10.38 -8.46 -2.64
N ALA A 27 9.19 -7.92 -2.37
CA ALA A 27 8.09 -8.64 -1.72
C ALA A 27 7.14 -9.35 -2.70
N TRP A 28 7.49 -9.36 -3.99
CA TRP A 28 6.70 -10.00 -5.07
C TRP A 28 5.31 -9.41 -5.23
N PHE A 29 5.20 -8.09 -5.12
CA PHE A 29 4.02 -7.36 -5.52
C PHE A 29 4.10 -7.05 -7.00
N GLU A 30 3.04 -7.31 -7.73
CA GLU A 30 3.03 -7.16 -9.19
C GLU A 30 2.73 -5.73 -9.66
N LYS A 31 2.09 -4.91 -8.81
CA LYS A 31 1.64 -3.58 -9.19
C LYS A 31 1.60 -2.61 -8.01
N VAL A 32 1.95 -1.36 -8.28
CA VAL A 32 1.74 -0.21 -7.39
C VAL A 32 0.66 0.68 -7.99
N ILE A 33 -0.39 0.97 -7.22
CA ILE A 33 -1.44 1.92 -7.60
C ILE A 33 -1.23 3.19 -6.80
N LEU A 34 -1.19 4.32 -7.49
CA LEU A 34 -1.02 5.64 -6.91
C LEU A 34 -2.34 6.39 -6.99
N THR A 35 -2.80 6.99 -5.89
CA THR A 35 -4.06 7.75 -5.87
C THR A 35 -3.92 9.09 -5.18
N GLY A 36 -4.89 9.97 -5.44
CA GLY A 36 -4.97 11.28 -4.81
C GLY A 36 -3.77 12.16 -5.14
N THR A 37 -3.13 12.70 -4.11
CA THR A 37 -1.97 13.59 -4.25
C THR A 37 -0.63 12.85 -4.25
N THR A 38 -0.62 11.53 -4.33
CA THR A 38 0.60 10.74 -4.40
C THR A 38 1.40 11.11 -5.64
N PRO A 39 2.68 11.50 -5.51
CA PRO A 39 3.52 11.81 -6.66
C PRO A 39 3.74 10.56 -7.50
N THR A 40 3.68 10.76 -8.82
CA THR A 40 3.94 9.69 -9.78
C THR A 40 5.41 9.67 -10.19
N PRO A 41 5.98 8.50 -10.52
CA PRO A 41 7.31 8.45 -11.10
C PRO A 41 7.41 9.34 -12.32
N PRO A 42 8.52 10.05 -12.52
CA PRO A 42 8.74 10.83 -13.74
C PRO A 42 8.80 9.88 -14.94
N ARG A 43 8.05 10.21 -15.98
CA ARG A 43 8.10 9.47 -17.24
C ARG A 43 9.51 9.56 -17.84
N ASN A 44 10.18 8.43 -17.93
CA ASN A 44 11.34 8.09 -18.79
C ASN A 44 12.64 8.92 -18.74
N ASP A 45 12.76 10.06 -18.11
CA ASP A 45 13.96 10.91 -18.26
C ASP A 45 14.91 10.96 -17.06
N ILE A 46 14.62 10.29 -15.96
CA ILE A 46 15.53 10.21 -14.81
C ILE A 46 16.10 8.80 -14.66
N SER A 47 16.63 8.30 -15.75
CA SER A 47 17.20 6.93 -15.83
C SER A 47 18.57 6.76 -15.21
N LYS A 48 19.19 7.78 -14.60
CA LYS A 48 20.60 7.71 -14.23
C LYS A 48 20.93 7.71 -12.74
N THR A 49 19.98 7.95 -11.86
CA THR A 49 20.22 7.97 -10.40
C THR A 49 19.21 7.24 -9.53
N ALA A 50 18.03 6.93 -10.04
CA ALA A 50 17.07 6.09 -9.36
C ALA A 50 17.32 4.64 -9.75
N LEU A 51 17.87 3.88 -8.83
CA LEU A 51 18.20 2.46 -9.03
C LEU A 51 16.94 1.65 -9.37
N TRP A 52 16.55 1.60 -10.68
CA TRP A 52 15.94 0.44 -11.35
C TRP A 52 14.58 -0.09 -10.92
N SER A 53 13.98 0.31 -9.79
CA SER A 53 12.75 -0.33 -9.30
C SER A 53 11.48 0.07 -10.04
N GLU A 54 11.40 1.31 -10.56
CA GLU A 54 10.23 1.75 -11.34
C GLU A 54 10.13 1.14 -12.74
N THR A 55 11.20 0.50 -13.22
CA THR A 55 11.22 -0.19 -14.52
C THR A 55 10.78 -1.64 -14.42
N PHE A 56 10.70 -2.20 -13.19
CA PHE A 56 10.38 -3.60 -12.95
C PHE A 56 8.98 -3.82 -12.39
N ILE A 57 8.36 -2.79 -11.79
CA ILE A 57 7.03 -2.88 -11.21
C ILE A 57 6.05 -2.06 -12.03
N ASP A 58 4.98 -2.69 -12.48
CA ASP A 58 3.87 -2.00 -13.12
C ASP A 58 3.21 -1.02 -12.16
N TRP A 59 2.83 0.14 -12.65
CA TRP A 59 2.10 1.11 -11.87
C TRP A 59 1.01 1.84 -12.66
N GLU A 60 -0.02 2.26 -11.95
CA GLU A 60 -1.13 3.04 -12.48
C GLU A 60 -1.45 4.19 -11.53
N TYR A 61 -2.02 5.27 -12.08
CA TYR A 61 -2.51 6.39 -11.29
C TYR A 61 -4.01 6.60 -11.51
N TYR A 62 -4.71 6.84 -10.41
CA TYR A 62 -6.13 7.22 -10.39
C TYR A 62 -6.31 8.45 -9.49
N SER A 63 -7.09 9.43 -9.93
CA SER A 63 -7.39 10.61 -9.10
C SER A 63 -8.26 10.28 -7.90
N ASP A 64 -9.16 9.31 -8.06
CA ASP A 64 -10.11 8.86 -7.05
C ASP A 64 -9.76 7.44 -6.55
N PRO A 65 -9.39 7.28 -5.26
CA PRO A 65 -9.11 5.97 -4.70
C PRO A 65 -10.33 5.06 -4.64
N PHE A 66 -11.55 5.62 -4.56
CA PHE A 66 -12.76 4.80 -4.46
C PHE A 66 -13.05 4.05 -5.75
N GLU A 67 -12.87 4.71 -6.89
CA GLU A 67 -13.07 4.09 -8.21
C GLU A 67 -12.23 2.81 -8.36
N ILE A 68 -10.94 2.91 -8.04
CA ILE A 68 -10.04 1.76 -8.19
C ILE A 68 -10.29 0.70 -7.12
N ILE A 69 -10.62 1.06 -5.88
CA ILE A 69 -10.94 0.08 -4.83
C ILE A 69 -12.18 -0.72 -5.22
N GLU A 70 -13.23 -0.06 -5.71
CA GLU A 70 -14.44 -0.75 -6.17
C GLU A 70 -14.15 -1.70 -7.35
N LYS A 71 -13.30 -1.28 -8.29
CA LYS A 71 -12.87 -2.13 -9.40
C LYS A 71 -12.12 -3.35 -8.89
N LEU A 72 -11.15 -3.16 -7.99
CA LEU A 72 -10.40 -4.28 -7.40
C LEU A 72 -11.30 -5.27 -6.66
N LYS A 73 -12.31 -4.77 -5.93
CA LYS A 73 -13.29 -5.65 -5.26
C LYS A 73 -14.13 -6.45 -6.26
N LYS A 74 -14.52 -5.86 -7.39
CA LYS A 74 -15.18 -6.59 -8.49
C LYS A 74 -14.28 -7.66 -9.10
N ASP A 75 -12.98 -7.43 -9.12
CA ASP A 75 -11.97 -8.37 -9.59
C ASP A 75 -11.52 -9.37 -8.51
N TRP A 76 -12.26 -9.44 -7.39
CA TRP A 76 -12.06 -10.37 -6.27
C TRP A 76 -10.80 -10.14 -5.43
N TYR A 77 -10.23 -8.93 -5.44
CA TYR A 77 -9.18 -8.57 -4.49
C TYR A 77 -9.75 -8.36 -3.10
N LYS A 78 -9.07 -8.92 -2.11
CA LYS A 78 -9.28 -8.59 -0.71
C LYS A 78 -8.52 -7.29 -0.38
N ILE A 79 -9.22 -6.32 0.17
CA ILE A 79 -8.68 -5.00 0.49
C ILE A 79 -8.29 -4.97 1.95
N TYR A 80 -7.00 -4.79 2.21
CA TYR A 80 -6.44 -4.67 3.55
C TYR A 80 -5.85 -3.29 3.75
N SER A 81 -6.49 -2.49 4.60
CA SER A 81 -6.01 -1.15 4.93
C SER A 81 -5.13 -1.18 6.16
N VAL A 82 -3.95 -0.55 6.08
CA VAL A 82 -2.98 -0.53 7.18
C VAL A 82 -3.17 0.71 8.02
N GLU A 83 -3.83 0.57 9.18
CA GLU A 83 -4.19 1.68 10.05
C GLU A 83 -4.49 1.25 11.48
N LEU A 84 -4.37 2.20 12.42
CA LEU A 84 -4.85 2.05 13.78
C LEU A 84 -6.35 2.40 13.85
N ASP A 85 -7.19 1.38 13.97
CA ASP A 85 -8.66 1.50 14.12
C ASP A 85 -9.15 0.50 15.17
N LYS A 86 -10.34 0.74 15.71
CA LYS A 86 -10.98 -0.16 16.68
C LYS A 86 -11.22 -1.58 16.12
N ARG A 87 -11.34 -1.70 14.81
CA ARG A 87 -11.61 -2.93 14.07
C ARG A 87 -10.34 -3.63 13.62
N SER A 88 -9.16 -3.03 13.85
CA SER A 88 -7.92 -3.55 13.30
C SER A 88 -7.51 -4.86 13.97
N ILE A 89 -6.96 -5.75 13.16
CA ILE A 89 -6.31 -6.99 13.58
C ILE A 89 -4.80 -6.86 13.47
N ASP A 90 -4.07 -7.67 14.21
CA ASP A 90 -2.60 -7.68 14.16
C ASP A 90 -2.11 -8.10 12.77
N TYR A 91 -1.07 -7.44 12.25
CA TYR A 91 -0.50 -7.73 10.94
C TYR A 91 -0.02 -9.19 10.81
N THR A 92 0.31 -9.85 11.91
CA THR A 92 0.74 -11.25 11.91
C THR A 92 -0.36 -12.21 11.46
N GLU A 93 -1.62 -11.80 11.54
CA GLU A 93 -2.75 -12.58 11.02
C GLU A 93 -2.66 -12.77 9.49
N LEU A 94 -1.95 -11.88 8.79
CA LEU A 94 -1.73 -11.99 7.34
C LEU A 94 -0.97 -13.27 6.96
N PHE A 95 -0.08 -13.77 7.83
CA PHE A 95 0.64 -15.03 7.58
C PHE A 95 -0.28 -16.25 7.46
N HIS A 96 -1.48 -16.15 8.01
CA HIS A 96 -2.47 -17.22 8.02
C HIS A 96 -3.55 -17.06 6.95
N LYS A 97 -3.53 -15.91 6.22
CA LYS A 97 -4.47 -15.66 5.13
C LYS A 97 -4.03 -16.40 3.86
N ASN A 98 -4.99 -16.97 3.19
CA ASN A 98 -4.74 -17.75 1.98
C ASN A 98 -5.48 -17.20 0.75
N GLU A 99 -5.70 -15.90 0.71
CA GLU A 99 -6.29 -15.23 -0.43
C GLU A 99 -5.37 -15.28 -1.64
N GLU A 100 -5.96 -15.51 -2.80
CA GLU A 100 -5.23 -15.51 -4.07
C GLU A 100 -4.94 -14.09 -4.58
N LYS A 101 -5.79 -13.13 -4.22
CA LYS A 101 -5.69 -11.73 -4.66
C LYS A 101 -5.84 -10.78 -3.48
N ILE A 102 -4.81 -10.00 -3.24
CA ILE A 102 -4.81 -9.00 -2.16
C ILE A 102 -4.40 -7.63 -2.66
N CYS A 103 -4.98 -6.60 -2.06
CA CYS A 103 -4.55 -5.22 -2.20
C CYS A 103 -4.31 -4.62 -0.81
N LEU A 104 -3.05 -4.25 -0.54
CA LEU A 104 -2.71 -3.46 0.64
C LEU A 104 -2.97 -1.98 0.34
N VAL A 105 -3.62 -1.27 1.24
CA VAL A 105 -3.86 0.17 1.14
C VAL A 105 -3.05 0.89 2.20
N MET A 106 -2.16 1.78 1.75
CA MET A 106 -1.33 2.64 2.58
C MET A 106 -1.69 4.11 2.33
N TRP A 107 -1.56 4.93 3.33
CA TRP A 107 -1.82 6.37 3.21
C TRP A 107 -0.87 7.24 4.00
N ASN A 108 -1.05 8.53 3.80
CA ASN A 108 -0.28 9.60 4.39
C ASN A 108 -0.43 9.63 5.92
N GLU A 109 0.71 9.83 6.60
CA GLU A 109 0.86 9.87 8.06
C GLU A 109 0.22 11.10 8.72
N VAL A 110 -0.10 12.15 7.96
CA VAL A 110 -0.55 13.45 8.47
C VAL A 110 -2.06 13.66 8.33
N ALA A 111 -2.67 13.03 7.34
CA ALA A 111 -4.12 13.08 7.15
C ALA A 111 -4.79 11.90 7.86
N TRP A 112 -5.85 12.19 8.58
CA TRP A 112 -6.73 11.14 9.09
C TRP A 112 -7.19 10.28 7.92
N VAL A 113 -7.14 8.97 8.13
CA VAL A 113 -7.64 7.99 7.17
C VAL A 113 -9.02 8.38 6.67
N ASN A 114 -9.22 8.32 5.38
CA ASN A 114 -10.55 8.44 4.84
C ASN A 114 -11.41 7.27 5.34
N GLN A 115 -12.35 7.57 6.23
CA GLN A 115 -13.22 6.57 6.86
C GLN A 115 -13.91 5.68 5.81
N LYS A 116 -14.24 6.23 4.63
CA LYS A 116 -14.83 5.46 3.54
C LYS A 116 -13.90 4.37 3.01
N ILE A 117 -12.59 4.61 2.96
CA ILE A 117 -11.63 3.57 2.54
C ILE A 117 -11.62 2.44 3.57
N LEU A 118 -11.61 2.78 4.86
CA LEU A 118 -11.69 1.78 5.92
C LEU A 118 -12.99 0.96 5.86
N ASP A 119 -14.10 1.61 5.56
CA ASP A 119 -15.40 0.95 5.45
C ASP A 119 -15.51 0.06 4.20
N LEU A 120 -14.77 0.37 3.15
CA LEU A 120 -14.66 -0.47 1.95
C LEU A 120 -13.67 -1.62 2.12
N SER A 121 -12.78 -1.55 3.12
CA SER A 121 -11.79 -2.59 3.37
C SER A 121 -12.44 -3.86 3.90
N ASP A 122 -11.91 -5.00 3.49
CA ASP A 122 -12.35 -6.29 4.03
C ASP A 122 -11.81 -6.47 5.45
N GLU A 123 -10.59 -5.98 5.73
CA GLU A 123 -10.01 -5.93 7.07
C GLU A 123 -9.09 -4.70 7.22
N ILE A 124 -8.89 -4.28 8.45
CA ILE A 124 -7.94 -3.23 8.81
C ILE A 124 -6.82 -3.89 9.59
N ILE A 125 -5.58 -3.62 9.19
CA ILE A 125 -4.38 -4.25 9.71
C ILE A 125 -3.60 -3.23 10.53
N VAL A 126 -3.19 -3.61 11.73
CA VAL A 126 -2.33 -2.78 12.58
C VAL A 126 -0.98 -3.45 12.82
N ILE A 127 0.08 -2.64 12.80
CA ILE A 127 1.38 -3.03 13.34
C ILE A 127 1.41 -2.52 14.80
N PRO A 128 1.38 -3.41 15.81
CA PRO A 128 1.32 -2.98 17.19
C PRO A 128 2.56 -2.16 17.59
N MET A 129 2.34 -0.96 18.10
CA MET A 129 3.41 -0.10 18.58
C MET A 129 3.71 -0.40 20.05
N ARG A 130 4.94 -0.75 20.32
CA ARG A 130 5.39 -1.14 21.69
C ARG A 130 6.01 0.02 22.49
N TRP A 131 6.02 1.23 21.94
CA TRP A 131 6.69 2.38 22.53
C TRP A 131 5.87 3.67 22.38
N LYS A 132 6.42 4.81 22.85
CA LYS A 132 5.73 6.12 22.95
C LYS A 132 5.33 6.77 21.61
N LYS A 133 5.80 6.30 20.47
CA LYS A 133 5.40 6.83 19.16
C LYS A 133 4.17 6.11 18.65
N GLU A 134 3.25 6.87 18.08
CA GLU A 134 1.94 6.39 17.64
C GLU A 134 1.94 5.83 16.22
N SER A 135 2.99 6.08 15.42
CA SER A 135 3.07 5.65 14.03
C SER A 135 4.50 5.34 13.57
N LEU A 136 4.61 4.46 12.56
CA LEU A 136 5.83 4.22 11.79
C LEU A 136 5.85 5.09 10.54
N ASN A 137 7.04 5.30 9.97
CA ASN A 137 7.15 5.79 8.61
C ASN A 137 6.39 4.84 7.66
N VAL A 138 5.63 5.41 6.70
CA VAL A 138 4.75 4.63 5.83
C VAL A 138 5.50 3.60 4.99
N SER A 139 6.73 3.88 4.54
CA SER A 139 7.52 2.92 3.78
C SER A 139 8.03 1.77 4.64
N VAL A 140 8.29 2.02 5.93
CA VAL A 140 8.65 0.99 6.90
C VAL A 140 7.44 0.12 7.23
N ALA A 141 6.29 0.74 7.47
CA ALA A 141 5.03 0.02 7.69
C ALA A 141 4.68 -0.86 6.49
N ALA A 142 4.79 -0.31 5.26
CA ALA A 142 4.59 -1.07 4.04
C ALA A 142 5.51 -2.29 3.96
N TRP A 143 6.82 -2.13 4.24
CA TRP A 143 7.77 -3.22 4.24
C TRP A 143 7.35 -4.37 5.17
N ILE A 144 6.96 -4.06 6.40
CA ILE A 144 6.55 -5.06 7.40
C ILE A 144 5.32 -5.84 6.92
N VAL A 145 4.27 -5.14 6.46
CA VAL A 145 3.01 -5.81 6.07
C VAL A 145 3.12 -6.55 4.75
N MET A 146 3.94 -6.08 3.82
CA MET A 146 4.15 -6.73 2.53
C MET A 146 4.77 -8.12 2.68
N TYR A 147 5.67 -8.31 3.64
CA TYR A 147 6.29 -9.60 3.92
C TYR A 147 5.42 -10.53 4.78
N ALA A 148 4.34 -10.02 5.34
CA ALA A 148 3.35 -10.83 6.06
C ALA A 148 2.27 -11.45 5.15
N CYS A 149 2.21 -11.04 3.85
CA CYS A 149 1.20 -11.49 2.88
C CYS A 149 1.60 -12.74 2.09
#